data_59a002b88fb39b0b3e504aede034288e
#
_entry.id   59a002b88fb39b0b3e504aede034288e
#
_cell.length_a   1.000
_cell.length_b   1.000
_cell.length_c   1.000
_cell.angle_alpha   90.00
_cell.angle_beta   90.00
_cell.angle_gamma   90.00
#
_symmetry.space_group_name_H-M   'P 1'
#
loop_
_entity.id
_entity.type
_entity.pdbx_description
1 polymer ?
#
loop_
_entity_poly.entity_id
_entity_poly.type
_entity_poly.pdbx_seq_one_letter_code
_entity_poly.pdbx_strand_id
1 'polypeptide(L)'
;MKLDIEKLGVYIAKYCFIFFVIVYSIANIFMTVRQYNAGENIANYYFGVTPLHILLVLVIGGILLSLAKKQLYKIDDRKFIIIFLFVCFFVVLYWVLSNPQELVDYSDDYNCLRAARLVGSGDYGPLGYKTYINTYPHNLTLVSYFMIFTRLFGESANLIIRLVNIVFMLLGYYSLYKITDSLFENKVVNNIVIVLMFLSMQFVFYSFYIYGNVLSYSTALFSVWFFIAYMKNRKISDLIISILAIVFSSAIKNNSLIILVAEMIYLLIHIINNKKPVLLVVIILTIALQYLSTTGVVNFWAKRSDYDYSNRLPKICWIAYGLNYDERHPGGYMNEFEVYHYENGFNPEYTKERAKTFINGVLENFKEKPYLIPRFYAQKFLVSFANPEYETFAQYRSLELNDFNQNVVSGKINDCLNEVWDAVSTIVSIGLLAYVVFRFKYITLNELICGVIVFGGFLFHSFWEVKAIYTYQYYMYLLPYAAYGIYLLANQKRGN
;
A
#
# COMPACT_ATOMS: atom_id res chain seq x y z
N MET A 1 -17.44 -21.30 -31.19
CA MET A 1 -16.12 -21.05 -30.62
C MET A 1 -16.26 -20.88 -29.12
N LYS A 2 -15.90 -21.88 -28.28
CA LYS A 2 -15.93 -21.71 -26.81
C LYS A 2 -14.89 -20.66 -26.46
N LEU A 3 -15.31 -19.56 -25.88
CA LEU A 3 -14.42 -18.53 -25.35
C LEU A 3 -13.56 -19.18 -24.25
N ASP A 4 -12.26 -19.25 -24.47
CA ASP A 4 -11.32 -19.71 -23.44
C ASP A 4 -11.10 -18.55 -22.46
N ILE A 5 -11.89 -18.54 -21.39
CA ILE A 5 -11.94 -17.43 -20.39
C ILE A 5 -10.57 -17.25 -19.74
N GLU A 6 -9.81 -18.33 -19.55
CA GLU A 6 -8.46 -18.24 -18.98
C GLU A 6 -7.53 -17.50 -19.93
N LYS A 7 -7.51 -17.85 -21.22
CA LYS A 7 -6.70 -17.15 -22.22
C LYS A 7 -7.07 -15.68 -22.33
N LEU A 8 -8.38 -15.36 -22.30
CA LEU A 8 -8.83 -13.98 -22.29
C LEU A 8 -8.37 -13.25 -21.03
N GLY A 9 -8.51 -13.89 -19.86
CA GLY A 9 -8.05 -13.33 -18.58
C GLY A 9 -6.54 -13.07 -18.58
N VAL A 10 -5.73 -14.02 -19.05
CA VAL A 10 -4.27 -13.83 -19.21
C VAL A 10 -3.97 -12.67 -20.15
N TYR A 11 -4.67 -12.59 -21.28
CA TYR A 11 -4.47 -11.54 -22.27
C TYR A 11 -4.73 -10.16 -21.66
N ILE A 12 -5.89 -9.95 -21.07
CA ILE A 12 -6.28 -8.66 -20.45
C ILE A 12 -5.31 -8.31 -19.33
N ALA A 13 -5.10 -9.20 -18.36
CA ALA A 13 -4.23 -8.95 -17.21
C ALA A 13 -2.80 -8.61 -17.62
N LYS A 14 -2.27 -9.32 -18.62
CA LYS A 14 -0.93 -9.09 -19.16
C LYS A 14 -0.78 -7.70 -19.76
N TYR A 15 -1.70 -7.27 -20.62
CA TYR A 15 -1.60 -5.96 -21.25
C TYR A 15 -1.85 -4.82 -20.26
N CYS A 16 -2.76 -4.99 -19.30
CA CYS A 16 -2.95 -4.04 -18.21
C CYS A 16 -1.68 -3.89 -17.37
N PHE A 17 -1.03 -4.99 -17.02
CA PHE A 17 0.23 -4.96 -16.28
C PHE A 17 1.36 -4.32 -17.08
N ILE A 18 1.51 -4.66 -18.37
CA ILE A 18 2.51 -4.06 -19.25
C ILE A 18 2.30 -2.54 -19.37
N PHE A 19 1.07 -2.10 -19.59
CA PHE A 19 0.73 -0.68 -19.62
C PHE A 19 1.19 0.02 -18.34
N PHE A 20 0.84 -0.54 -17.17
CA PHE A 20 1.27 0.02 -15.89
C PHE A 20 2.80 0.06 -15.78
N VAL A 21 3.50 -1.03 -16.13
CA VAL A 21 4.97 -1.10 -16.06
C VAL A 21 5.61 -0.02 -16.93
N ILE A 22 5.09 0.24 -18.13
CA ILE A 22 5.62 1.30 -19.03
C ILE A 22 5.43 2.67 -18.36
N VAL A 23 4.22 2.99 -17.89
CA VAL A 23 3.93 4.29 -17.27
C VAL A 23 4.75 4.48 -15.99
N TYR A 24 4.81 3.44 -15.14
CA TYR A 24 5.60 3.44 -13.91
C TYR A 24 7.09 3.64 -14.20
N SER A 25 7.63 2.95 -15.20
CA SER A 25 9.05 3.04 -15.53
C SER A 25 9.42 4.40 -16.11
N ILE A 26 8.59 4.97 -17.00
CA ILE A 26 8.81 6.33 -17.51
C ILE A 26 8.81 7.33 -16.35
N ALA A 27 7.83 7.23 -15.45
CA ALA A 27 7.75 8.13 -14.29
C ALA A 27 9.00 8.03 -13.40
N ASN A 28 9.39 6.83 -12.96
CA ASN A 28 10.47 6.65 -12.00
C ASN A 28 11.90 6.72 -12.60
N ILE A 29 12.05 6.63 -13.92
CA ILE A 29 13.35 6.87 -14.58
C ILE A 29 13.60 8.37 -14.77
N PHE A 30 12.57 9.13 -15.12
CA PHE A 30 12.77 10.52 -15.55
C PHE A 30 12.34 11.56 -14.52
N MET A 31 11.47 11.21 -13.58
CA MET A 31 10.88 12.15 -12.63
C MET A 31 11.02 11.66 -11.19
N THR A 32 11.09 12.61 -10.26
CA THR A 32 10.97 12.35 -8.83
C THR A 32 10.11 13.42 -8.16
N VAL A 33 9.39 13.05 -7.12
CA VAL A 33 8.57 13.97 -6.33
C VAL A 33 9.08 13.99 -4.91
N ARG A 34 9.25 15.19 -4.35
CA ARG A 34 9.59 15.40 -2.94
C ARG A 34 8.45 16.11 -2.23
N GLN A 35 8.13 15.66 -1.04
CA GLN A 35 7.11 16.26 -0.18
C GLN A 35 7.75 16.67 1.15
N TYR A 36 8.02 17.97 1.32
CA TYR A 36 8.86 18.46 2.42
C TYR A 36 8.11 18.97 3.64
N ASN A 37 6.81 19.26 3.58
CA ASN A 37 6.13 19.95 4.67
C ASN A 37 5.25 19.02 5.51
N ALA A 38 5.46 19.06 6.83
CA ALA A 38 4.53 18.51 7.80
C ALA A 38 3.17 19.23 7.66
N GLY A 39 2.12 18.48 7.39
CA GLY A 39 0.74 18.99 7.35
C GLY A 39 0.23 19.44 5.99
N GLU A 40 1.05 19.93 5.08
CA GLU A 40 0.57 20.41 3.78
C GLU A 40 0.91 19.51 2.59
N ASN A 41 1.72 18.47 2.73
CA ASN A 41 2.09 17.50 1.69
C ASN A 41 2.32 18.09 0.29
N ILE A 42 2.94 19.30 0.21
CA ILE A 42 3.15 20.01 -1.04
C ILE A 42 4.10 19.23 -1.91
N ALA A 43 3.63 18.84 -3.11
CA ALA A 43 4.42 18.12 -4.09
C ALA A 43 5.35 19.06 -4.86
N ASN A 44 6.66 18.77 -4.79
CA ASN A 44 7.66 19.41 -5.63
C ASN A 44 8.13 18.39 -6.68
N TYR A 45 8.04 18.76 -7.95
CA TYR A 45 8.39 17.90 -9.07
C TYR A 45 9.78 18.23 -9.56
N TYR A 46 10.63 17.22 -9.70
CA TYR A 46 11.98 17.36 -10.20
C TYR A 46 12.22 16.42 -11.37
N PHE A 47 13.12 16.82 -12.25
CA PHE A 47 13.66 15.91 -13.23
C PHE A 47 14.66 14.98 -12.51
N GLY A 48 14.38 13.68 -12.47
CA GLY A 48 15.13 12.72 -11.65
C GLY A 48 16.52 12.39 -12.18
N VAL A 49 16.78 12.62 -13.48
CA VAL A 49 18.05 12.24 -14.12
C VAL A 49 19.14 13.29 -13.85
N THR A 50 19.77 13.19 -12.69
CA THR A 50 20.94 13.98 -12.32
C THR A 50 22.24 13.16 -12.48
N PRO A 51 23.43 13.78 -12.57
CA PRO A 51 24.69 13.03 -12.61
C PRO A 51 24.87 12.10 -11.40
N LEU A 52 24.46 12.53 -10.20
CA LEU A 52 24.50 11.72 -8.98
C LEU A 52 23.55 10.53 -9.09
N HIS A 53 22.32 10.75 -9.56
CA HIS A 53 21.34 9.70 -9.75
C HIS A 53 21.84 8.63 -10.73
N ILE A 54 22.38 9.05 -11.89
CA ILE A 54 22.98 8.13 -12.88
C ILE A 54 24.11 7.32 -12.23
N LEU A 55 25.00 7.97 -11.48
CA LEU A 55 26.10 7.30 -10.79
C LEU A 55 25.57 6.25 -9.80
N LEU A 56 24.58 6.60 -8.98
CA LEU A 56 23.98 5.66 -8.00
C LEU A 56 23.31 4.48 -8.72
N VAL A 57 22.56 4.71 -9.79
CA VAL A 57 21.94 3.63 -10.60
C VAL A 57 23.01 2.70 -11.18
N LEU A 58 24.09 3.25 -11.75
CA LEU A 58 25.18 2.44 -12.30
C LEU A 58 25.93 1.65 -11.24
N VAL A 59 26.23 2.27 -10.09
CA VAL A 59 26.95 1.61 -9.00
C VAL A 59 26.07 0.54 -8.34
N ILE A 60 24.89 0.90 -7.86
CA ILE A 60 24.00 -0.04 -7.15
C ILE A 60 23.52 -1.13 -8.11
N GLY A 61 23.08 -0.76 -9.31
CA GLY A 61 22.63 -1.69 -10.35
C GLY A 61 23.74 -2.61 -10.82
N GLY A 62 24.94 -2.07 -11.04
CA GLY A 62 26.14 -2.84 -11.41
C GLY A 62 26.56 -3.85 -10.33
N ILE A 63 26.55 -3.42 -9.06
CA ILE A 63 26.79 -4.31 -7.91
C ILE A 63 25.74 -5.42 -7.88
N LEU A 64 24.46 -5.07 -7.99
CA LEU A 64 23.36 -6.02 -7.93
C LEU A 64 23.42 -7.05 -9.08
N LEU A 65 23.67 -6.61 -10.30
CA LEU A 65 23.86 -7.51 -11.45
C LEU A 65 25.09 -8.41 -11.28
N SER A 66 26.20 -7.89 -10.75
CA SER A 66 27.40 -8.67 -10.48
C SER A 66 27.13 -9.72 -9.39
N LEU A 67 26.45 -9.33 -8.32
CA LEU A 67 26.05 -10.25 -7.24
C LEU A 67 25.10 -11.33 -7.75
N ALA A 68 24.08 -10.96 -8.53
CA ALA A 68 23.12 -11.87 -9.14
C ALA A 68 23.81 -12.90 -10.03
N LYS A 69 24.83 -12.51 -10.78
CA LYS A 69 25.59 -13.40 -11.68
C LYS A 69 26.57 -14.30 -10.97
N LYS A 70 27.24 -13.83 -9.89
CA LYS A 70 28.43 -14.51 -9.34
C LYS A 70 28.27 -15.03 -7.91
N GLN A 71 27.49 -14.37 -7.07
CA GLN A 71 27.49 -14.62 -5.63
C GLN A 71 26.12 -15.10 -5.10
N LEU A 72 25.02 -14.48 -5.50
CA LEU A 72 23.71 -14.79 -4.91
C LEU A 72 23.27 -16.24 -5.12
N TYR A 73 23.76 -16.92 -6.15
CA TYR A 73 23.48 -18.36 -6.34
C TYR A 73 24.15 -19.26 -5.28
N LYS A 74 25.21 -18.78 -4.59
CA LYS A 74 25.91 -19.50 -3.53
C LYS A 74 25.23 -19.36 -2.18
N ILE A 75 24.40 -18.31 -2.02
CA ILE A 75 23.73 -17.96 -0.76
C ILE A 75 22.46 -18.81 -0.64
N ASP A 76 22.30 -19.43 0.51
CA ASP A 76 21.03 -20.08 0.90
C ASP A 76 20.01 -18.98 1.21
N ASP A 77 18.97 -18.90 0.39
CA ASP A 77 17.94 -17.86 0.49
C ASP A 77 17.13 -17.93 1.79
N ARG A 78 16.96 -19.14 2.36
CA ARG A 78 16.27 -19.33 3.64
C ARG A 78 17.08 -18.77 4.82
N LYS A 79 18.40 -18.91 4.77
CA LYS A 79 19.27 -18.28 5.77
C LYS A 79 19.36 -16.78 5.57
N PHE A 80 19.41 -16.35 4.31
CA PHE A 80 19.52 -14.94 3.99
C PHE A 80 18.30 -14.14 4.43
N ILE A 81 17.07 -14.65 4.18
CA ILE A 81 15.86 -13.99 4.69
C ILE A 81 15.84 -13.92 6.21
N ILE A 82 16.28 -14.95 6.93
CA ILE A 82 16.34 -14.93 8.40
C ILE A 82 17.31 -13.84 8.89
N ILE A 83 18.50 -13.74 8.30
CA ILE A 83 19.48 -12.69 8.64
C ILE A 83 18.89 -11.32 8.36
N PHE A 84 18.26 -11.13 7.20
CA PHE A 84 17.61 -9.88 6.84
C PHE A 84 16.52 -9.48 7.85
N LEU A 85 15.63 -10.40 8.22
CA LEU A 85 14.58 -10.15 9.20
C LEU A 85 15.16 -9.82 10.58
N PHE A 86 16.24 -10.48 10.97
CA PHE A 86 16.95 -10.19 12.22
C PHE A 86 17.54 -8.76 12.22
N VAL A 87 18.18 -8.36 11.14
CA VAL A 87 18.68 -6.98 10.98
C VAL A 87 17.52 -5.98 11.03
N CYS A 88 16.45 -6.20 10.27
CA CYS A 88 15.26 -5.34 10.28
C CYS A 88 14.66 -5.23 11.69
N PHE A 89 14.59 -6.33 12.45
CA PHE A 89 14.09 -6.31 13.82
C PHE A 89 14.84 -5.32 14.71
N PHE A 90 16.17 -5.36 14.69
CA PHE A 90 16.97 -4.45 15.53
C PHE A 90 16.92 -3.00 15.06
N VAL A 91 16.93 -2.77 13.75
CA VAL A 91 16.82 -1.41 13.19
C VAL A 91 15.48 -0.78 13.59
N VAL A 92 14.37 -1.50 13.43
CA VAL A 92 13.04 -0.96 13.76
C VAL A 92 12.81 -0.89 15.25
N LEU A 93 13.36 -1.82 16.04
CA LEU A 93 13.29 -1.77 17.49
C LEU A 93 14.01 -0.52 18.02
N TYR A 94 15.24 -0.26 17.54
CA TYR A 94 15.94 0.98 17.85
C TYR A 94 15.07 2.19 17.45
N TRP A 95 14.52 2.21 16.24
CA TRP A 95 13.71 3.31 15.74
C TRP A 95 12.47 3.56 16.62
N VAL A 96 11.75 2.51 17.02
CA VAL A 96 10.58 2.64 17.89
C VAL A 96 10.95 3.10 19.30
N LEU A 97 12.06 2.61 19.87
CA LEU A 97 12.45 2.94 21.24
C LEU A 97 13.15 4.29 21.37
N SER A 98 13.83 4.78 20.33
CA SER A 98 14.56 6.05 20.35
C SER A 98 13.71 7.27 20.01
N ASN A 99 12.47 7.07 19.54
CA ASN A 99 11.56 8.16 19.21
C ASN A 99 10.48 8.36 20.30
N PRO A 100 9.93 9.58 20.44
CA PRO A 100 8.87 9.87 21.41
C PRO A 100 7.68 8.92 21.27
N GLN A 101 7.12 8.50 22.40
CA GLN A 101 5.94 7.62 22.40
C GLN A 101 4.63 8.39 22.27
N GLU A 102 4.68 9.70 22.31
CA GLU A 102 3.54 10.57 22.10
C GLU A 102 3.07 10.52 20.62
N LEU A 103 1.79 10.67 20.42
CA LEU A 103 1.20 10.83 19.09
C LEU A 103 1.00 12.32 18.81
N VAL A 104 1.02 12.67 17.55
CA VAL A 104 0.71 14.03 17.12
C VAL A 104 -0.76 14.31 17.41
N ASP A 105 -1.05 15.35 18.18
CA ASP A 105 -2.40 15.75 18.52
C ASP A 105 -3.26 15.92 17.26
N TYR A 106 -4.51 15.45 17.33
CA TYR A 106 -5.50 15.48 16.25
C TYR A 106 -5.13 14.67 14.98
N SER A 107 -4.01 13.93 14.98
CA SER A 107 -3.73 12.99 13.90
C SER A 107 -4.75 11.84 13.88
N ASP A 108 -4.84 11.13 12.75
CA ASP A 108 -5.78 10.03 12.57
C ASP A 108 -5.56 8.91 13.60
N ASP A 109 -4.31 8.55 13.86
CA ASP A 109 -3.94 7.51 14.82
C ASP A 109 -4.16 7.95 16.27
N TYR A 110 -3.89 9.23 16.60
CA TYR A 110 -4.23 9.83 17.88
C TYR A 110 -5.73 9.72 18.16
N ASN A 111 -6.58 10.15 17.20
CA ASN A 111 -8.02 10.10 17.36
C ASN A 111 -8.54 8.66 17.54
N CYS A 112 -8.00 7.69 16.82
CA CYS A 112 -8.36 6.28 16.95
C CYS A 112 -7.92 5.70 18.32
N LEU A 113 -6.69 5.99 18.76
CA LEU A 113 -6.19 5.47 20.04
C LEU A 113 -6.89 6.13 21.22
N ARG A 114 -7.14 7.45 21.18
CA ARG A 114 -7.92 8.16 22.18
C ARG A 114 -9.35 7.59 22.30
N ALA A 115 -10.02 7.38 21.15
CA ALA A 115 -11.33 6.76 21.12
C ALA A 115 -11.31 5.35 21.76
N ALA A 116 -10.29 4.54 21.44
CA ALA A 116 -10.13 3.21 21.99
C ALA A 116 -9.96 3.22 23.53
N ARG A 117 -9.18 4.16 24.08
CA ARG A 117 -8.99 4.32 25.53
C ARG A 117 -10.31 4.67 26.24
N LEU A 118 -11.00 5.70 25.76
CA LEU A 118 -12.23 6.19 26.39
C LEU A 118 -13.38 5.18 26.25
N VAL A 119 -13.59 4.63 25.06
CA VAL A 119 -14.59 3.58 24.84
C VAL A 119 -14.26 2.32 25.66
N GLY A 120 -12.97 2.00 25.79
CA GLY A 120 -12.48 0.91 26.63
C GLY A 120 -12.83 1.05 28.13
N SER A 121 -12.88 2.28 28.63
CA SER A 121 -13.29 2.62 30.00
C SER A 121 -14.80 2.86 30.18
N GLY A 122 -15.60 2.75 29.10
CA GLY A 122 -17.04 2.93 29.11
C GLY A 122 -17.52 4.32 28.73
N ASP A 123 -16.63 5.25 28.38
CA ASP A 123 -16.99 6.54 27.84
C ASP A 123 -17.14 6.46 26.31
N TYR A 124 -18.37 6.53 25.83
CA TYR A 124 -18.71 6.52 24.40
C TYR A 124 -18.70 7.88 23.73
N GLY A 125 -18.38 8.96 24.46
CA GLY A 125 -18.32 10.33 23.91
C GLY A 125 -17.54 10.45 22.61
N PRO A 126 -16.35 9.80 22.43
CA PRO A 126 -15.58 9.85 21.20
C PRO A 126 -16.25 9.24 19.95
N LEU A 127 -17.30 8.44 20.14
CA LEU A 127 -18.10 7.87 19.06
C LEU A 127 -19.27 8.77 18.64
N GLY A 128 -19.54 9.80 19.47
CA GLY A 128 -20.71 10.67 19.36
C GLY A 128 -20.65 11.64 18.19
N TYR A 129 -21.75 12.33 18.00
CA TYR A 129 -21.95 13.35 17.00
C TYR A 129 -20.84 14.41 17.03
N LYS A 130 -20.37 14.84 15.88
CA LYS A 130 -19.30 15.84 15.69
C LYS A 130 -17.88 15.36 16.03
N THR A 131 -17.68 14.08 16.28
CA THR A 131 -16.35 13.54 16.52
C THR A 131 -15.70 12.99 15.25
N TYR A 132 -14.37 12.78 15.31
CA TYR A 132 -13.61 12.15 14.23
C TYR A 132 -14.18 10.76 13.86
N ILE A 133 -14.51 9.92 14.85
CA ILE A 133 -15.02 8.56 14.60
C ILE A 133 -16.43 8.59 14.01
N ASN A 134 -17.27 9.56 14.39
CA ASN A 134 -18.60 9.70 13.78
C ASN A 134 -18.50 10.14 12.31
N THR A 135 -17.56 11.01 12.00
CA THR A 135 -17.26 11.44 10.61
C THR A 135 -16.66 10.29 9.78
N TYR A 136 -15.81 9.46 10.39
CA TYR A 136 -15.07 8.37 9.77
C TYR A 136 -15.32 7.00 10.43
N PRO A 137 -16.56 6.49 10.44
CA PRO A 137 -16.91 5.28 11.21
C PRO A 137 -16.27 3.99 10.68
N HIS A 138 -15.67 4.02 9.50
CA HIS A 138 -14.87 2.90 8.98
C HIS A 138 -13.61 2.62 9.82
N ASN A 139 -13.17 3.56 10.65
CA ASN A 139 -12.07 3.37 11.60
C ASN A 139 -12.48 2.57 12.87
N LEU A 140 -13.77 2.27 13.06
CA LEU A 140 -14.25 1.53 14.26
C LEU A 140 -13.63 0.14 14.40
N THR A 141 -13.26 -0.50 13.30
CA THR A 141 -12.54 -1.79 13.39
C THR A 141 -11.13 -1.58 13.95
N LEU A 142 -10.42 -0.53 13.55
CA LEU A 142 -9.12 -0.16 14.10
C LEU A 142 -9.23 0.25 15.57
N VAL A 143 -10.25 1.05 15.92
CA VAL A 143 -10.56 1.42 17.32
C VAL A 143 -10.81 0.16 18.17
N SER A 144 -11.59 -0.80 17.66
CA SER A 144 -11.86 -2.06 18.35
C SER A 144 -10.59 -2.89 18.57
N TYR A 145 -9.70 -2.90 17.57
CA TYR A 145 -8.38 -3.53 17.68
C TYR A 145 -7.53 -2.83 18.76
N PHE A 146 -7.47 -1.51 18.79
CA PHE A 146 -6.73 -0.76 19.80
C PHE A 146 -7.28 -0.94 21.21
N MET A 147 -8.59 -1.12 21.37
CA MET A 147 -9.22 -1.37 22.68
C MET A 147 -8.65 -2.61 23.36
N ILE A 148 -8.21 -3.62 22.62
CA ILE A 148 -7.56 -4.81 23.22
C ILE A 148 -6.30 -4.37 23.98
N PHE A 149 -5.49 -3.54 23.37
CA PHE A 149 -4.22 -3.08 23.92
C PHE A 149 -4.42 -2.05 25.04
N THR A 150 -5.34 -1.10 24.86
CA THR A 150 -5.60 -0.08 25.87
C THR A 150 -6.18 -0.68 27.14
N ARG A 151 -6.99 -1.74 27.05
CA ARG A 151 -7.49 -2.48 28.22
C ARG A 151 -6.42 -3.32 28.91
N LEU A 152 -5.51 -3.92 28.16
CA LEU A 152 -4.49 -4.81 28.72
C LEU A 152 -3.26 -4.05 29.25
N PHE A 153 -2.89 -2.93 28.61
CA PHE A 153 -1.62 -2.25 28.85
C PHE A 153 -1.76 -0.76 29.22
N GLY A 154 -2.97 -0.23 29.29
CA GLY A 154 -3.23 1.14 29.72
C GLY A 154 -2.44 2.18 28.90
N GLU A 155 -1.67 3.01 29.59
CA GLU A 155 -0.84 4.07 28.98
C GLU A 155 0.25 3.52 28.05
N SER A 156 0.76 2.31 28.32
CA SER A 156 1.78 1.65 27.50
C SER A 156 1.24 1.10 26.17
N ALA A 157 -0.08 1.18 25.92
CA ALA A 157 -0.72 0.59 24.75
C ALA A 157 -0.09 1.05 23.43
N ASN A 158 0.28 2.34 23.31
CA ASN A 158 0.91 2.88 22.11
C ASN A 158 2.25 2.17 21.80
N LEU A 159 3.13 2.06 22.79
CA LEU A 159 4.39 1.33 22.63
C LEU A 159 4.15 -0.13 22.23
N ILE A 160 3.21 -0.81 22.91
CA ILE A 160 2.92 -2.23 22.61
C ILE A 160 2.38 -2.40 21.20
N ILE A 161 1.50 -1.51 20.72
CA ILE A 161 1.01 -1.54 19.32
C ILE A 161 2.16 -1.37 18.33
N ARG A 162 3.11 -0.45 18.60
CA ARG A 162 4.32 -0.29 17.78
C ARG A 162 5.20 -1.55 17.77
N LEU A 163 5.39 -2.20 18.93
CA LEU A 163 6.10 -3.48 19.00
C LEU A 163 5.39 -4.59 18.23
N VAL A 164 4.07 -4.63 18.29
CA VAL A 164 3.26 -5.55 17.46
C VAL A 164 3.40 -5.23 15.97
N ASN A 165 3.45 -3.95 15.59
CA ASN A 165 3.75 -3.55 14.20
C ASN A 165 5.10 -4.08 13.72
N ILE A 166 6.13 -4.19 14.59
CA ILE A 166 7.41 -4.81 14.22
C ILE A 166 7.18 -6.26 13.78
N VAL A 167 6.42 -7.03 14.55
CA VAL A 167 6.11 -8.43 14.20
C VAL A 167 5.37 -8.53 12.87
N PHE A 168 4.38 -7.67 12.64
CA PHE A 168 3.65 -7.64 11.38
C PHE A 168 4.52 -7.19 10.20
N MET A 169 5.41 -6.22 10.39
CA MET A 169 6.37 -5.80 9.37
C MET A 169 7.29 -6.97 8.95
N LEU A 170 7.81 -7.72 9.91
CA LEU A 170 8.62 -8.92 9.64
C LEU A 170 7.80 -9.99 8.91
N LEU A 171 6.53 -10.20 9.30
CA LEU A 171 5.60 -11.09 8.60
C LEU A 171 5.37 -10.64 7.15
N GLY A 172 5.22 -9.33 6.91
CA GLY A 172 5.06 -8.75 5.58
C GLY A 172 6.26 -9.03 4.67
N TYR A 173 7.47 -8.78 5.14
CA TYR A 173 8.69 -9.09 4.39
C TYR A 173 8.86 -10.60 4.15
N TYR A 174 8.60 -11.43 5.14
CA TYR A 174 8.63 -12.88 4.96
C TYR A 174 7.60 -13.34 3.94
N SER A 175 6.39 -12.77 3.97
CA SER A 175 5.34 -13.09 3.00
C SER A 175 5.72 -12.68 1.58
N LEU A 176 6.36 -11.52 1.41
CA LEU A 176 6.86 -11.09 0.10
C LEU A 176 7.95 -12.02 -0.46
N TYR A 177 8.88 -12.47 0.41
CA TYR A 177 9.84 -13.54 0.05
C TYR A 177 9.10 -14.81 -0.39
N LYS A 178 8.07 -15.25 0.34
CA LYS A 178 7.31 -16.46 0.02
C LYS A 178 6.44 -16.30 -1.25
N ILE A 179 5.92 -15.12 -1.52
CA ILE A 179 5.27 -14.81 -2.80
C ILE A 179 6.27 -15.00 -3.94
N THR A 180 7.47 -14.42 -3.82
CA THR A 180 8.53 -14.51 -4.84
C THR A 180 8.93 -15.96 -5.09
N ASP A 181 9.17 -16.72 -4.03
CA ASP A 181 9.50 -18.15 -4.08
C ASP A 181 8.39 -18.96 -4.75
N SER A 182 7.12 -18.65 -4.40
CA SER A 182 5.96 -19.31 -4.99
C SER A 182 5.75 -18.99 -6.47
N LEU A 183 6.07 -17.77 -6.91
CA LEU A 183 5.90 -17.37 -8.31
C LEU A 183 7.01 -17.92 -9.22
N PHE A 184 8.25 -17.92 -8.76
CA PHE A 184 9.40 -18.13 -9.64
C PHE A 184 10.26 -19.36 -9.31
N GLU A 185 10.15 -19.94 -8.12
CA GLU A 185 10.88 -21.15 -7.67
C GLU A 185 12.40 -21.06 -7.93
N ASN A 186 12.96 -19.87 -7.73
CA ASN A 186 14.36 -19.57 -8.04
C ASN A 186 15.04 -18.85 -6.88
N LYS A 187 15.98 -19.52 -6.23
CA LYS A 187 16.70 -18.98 -5.07
C LYS A 187 17.48 -17.69 -5.36
N VAL A 188 17.97 -17.51 -6.60
CA VAL A 188 18.69 -16.27 -6.97
C VAL A 188 17.71 -15.11 -7.04
N VAL A 189 16.52 -15.33 -7.59
CA VAL A 189 15.45 -14.33 -7.60
C VAL A 189 15.00 -14.01 -6.18
N ASN A 190 14.88 -15.02 -5.31
CA ASN A 190 14.58 -14.83 -3.89
C ASN A 190 15.66 -13.97 -3.21
N ASN A 191 16.94 -14.23 -3.49
CA ASN A 191 18.03 -13.42 -2.94
C ASN A 191 18.04 -11.99 -3.47
N ILE A 192 17.70 -11.77 -4.75
CA ILE A 192 17.58 -10.43 -5.33
C ILE A 192 16.43 -9.65 -4.67
N VAL A 193 15.26 -10.28 -4.45
CA VAL A 193 14.15 -9.59 -3.78
C VAL A 193 14.50 -9.21 -2.35
N ILE A 194 15.26 -10.04 -1.62
CA ILE A 194 15.74 -9.70 -0.26
C ILE A 194 16.65 -8.46 -0.31
N VAL A 195 17.55 -8.37 -1.30
CA VAL A 195 18.40 -7.18 -1.48
C VAL A 195 17.54 -5.95 -1.83
N LEU A 196 16.54 -6.10 -2.71
CA LEU A 196 15.63 -4.99 -3.03
C LEU A 196 14.82 -4.54 -1.81
N MET A 197 14.34 -5.46 -0.97
CA MET A 197 13.67 -5.13 0.29
C MET A 197 14.60 -4.38 1.25
N PHE A 198 15.88 -4.76 1.31
CA PHE A 198 16.88 -4.06 2.12
C PHE A 198 17.15 -2.64 1.60
N LEU A 199 17.22 -2.45 0.29
CA LEU A 199 17.41 -1.13 -0.32
C LEU A 199 16.14 -0.25 -0.24
N SER A 200 14.95 -0.86 -0.11
CA SER A 200 13.64 -0.21 0.00
C SER A 200 13.11 -0.30 1.43
N MET A 201 13.80 0.34 2.38
CA MET A 201 13.53 0.20 3.83
C MET A 201 12.35 1.06 4.33
N GLN A 202 11.56 1.70 3.47
CA GLN A 202 10.43 2.55 3.87
C GLN A 202 9.47 1.80 4.81
N PHE A 203 9.25 0.50 4.58
CA PHE A 203 8.36 -0.32 5.40
C PHE A 203 8.79 -0.46 6.86
N VAL A 204 10.09 -0.42 7.13
CA VAL A 204 10.65 -0.44 8.49
C VAL A 204 10.14 0.76 9.29
N PHE A 205 10.17 1.94 8.69
CA PHE A 205 9.79 3.18 9.35
C PHE A 205 8.28 3.31 9.58
N TYR A 206 7.43 2.70 8.75
CA TYR A 206 5.96 2.67 8.97
C TYR A 206 5.56 1.98 10.28
N SER A 207 6.42 1.16 10.88
CA SER A 207 6.12 0.45 12.13
C SER A 207 5.83 1.38 13.31
N PHE A 208 6.31 2.63 13.25
CA PHE A 208 6.05 3.66 14.25
C PHE A 208 4.63 4.25 14.12
N TYR A 209 4.11 4.39 12.91
CA TYR A 209 2.79 4.95 12.64
C TYR A 209 1.71 3.91 12.83
N ILE A 210 0.90 4.08 13.89
CA ILE A 210 -0.04 3.04 14.31
C ILE A 210 -1.39 3.06 13.59
N TYR A 211 -1.58 3.89 12.59
CA TYR A 211 -2.87 4.00 11.86
C TYR A 211 -3.23 2.77 10.99
N GLY A 212 -2.70 1.60 11.32
CA GLY A 212 -3.07 0.32 10.73
C GLY A 212 -2.40 -0.04 9.40
N ASN A 213 -1.51 0.82 8.86
CA ASN A 213 -0.87 0.58 7.56
C ASN A 213 -0.02 -0.70 7.55
N VAL A 214 0.89 -0.85 8.52
CA VAL A 214 1.76 -2.03 8.60
C VAL A 214 0.94 -3.29 8.80
N LEU A 215 -0.04 -3.24 9.70
CA LEU A 215 -0.93 -4.37 9.99
C LEU A 215 -1.68 -4.82 8.73
N SER A 216 -2.27 -3.87 8.00
CA SER A 216 -3.01 -4.14 6.78
C SER A 216 -2.11 -4.65 5.65
N TYR A 217 -1.00 -3.96 5.35
CA TYR A 217 -0.11 -4.35 4.25
C TYR A 217 0.51 -5.72 4.48
N SER A 218 0.93 -6.03 5.70
CA SER A 218 1.51 -7.33 6.05
C SER A 218 0.50 -8.46 5.94
N THR A 219 -0.72 -8.26 6.45
CA THR A 219 -1.76 -9.29 6.36
C THR A 219 -2.30 -9.46 4.94
N ALA A 220 -2.27 -8.42 4.09
CA ALA A 220 -2.56 -8.53 2.67
C ALA A 220 -1.48 -9.34 1.93
N LEU A 221 -0.20 -9.09 2.17
CA LEU A 221 0.89 -9.89 1.62
C LEU A 221 0.79 -11.35 2.08
N PHE A 222 0.48 -11.58 3.35
CA PHE A 222 0.27 -12.91 3.90
C PHE A 222 -0.90 -13.63 3.22
N SER A 223 -2.02 -12.92 2.97
CA SER A 223 -3.13 -13.46 2.20
C SER A 223 -2.71 -13.89 0.80
N VAL A 224 -2.06 -13.01 0.04
CA VAL A 224 -1.64 -13.29 -1.34
C VAL A 224 -0.67 -14.47 -1.39
N TRP A 225 0.24 -14.61 -0.43
CA TRP A 225 1.08 -15.80 -0.33
C TRP A 225 0.26 -17.08 -0.22
N PHE A 226 -0.68 -17.14 0.74
CA PHE A 226 -1.54 -18.33 0.93
C PHE A 226 -2.51 -18.54 -0.23
N PHE A 227 -2.98 -17.47 -0.87
CA PHE A 227 -3.79 -17.57 -2.08
C PHE A 227 -3.02 -18.23 -3.24
N ILE A 228 -1.78 -17.82 -3.48
CA ILE A 228 -0.90 -18.45 -4.48
C ILE A 228 -0.65 -19.92 -4.11
N ALA A 229 -0.39 -20.22 -2.83
CA ALA A 229 -0.22 -21.60 -2.35
C ALA A 229 -1.48 -22.44 -2.62
N TYR A 230 -2.68 -21.91 -2.38
CA TYR A 230 -3.94 -22.56 -2.74
C TYR A 230 -4.07 -22.77 -4.25
N MET A 231 -3.73 -21.78 -5.05
CA MET A 231 -3.80 -21.88 -6.51
C MET A 231 -2.86 -22.95 -7.05
N LYS A 232 -1.75 -23.25 -6.37
CA LYS A 232 -0.81 -24.34 -6.71
C LYS A 232 -1.26 -25.69 -6.15
N ASN A 233 -1.50 -25.77 -4.85
CA ASN A 233 -1.60 -27.03 -4.12
C ASN A 233 -3.04 -27.50 -3.91
N ARG A 234 -4.03 -26.62 -4.11
CA ARG A 234 -5.47 -26.85 -3.91
C ARG A 234 -5.85 -27.25 -2.48
N LYS A 235 -5.04 -26.91 -1.48
CA LYS A 235 -5.36 -27.14 -0.08
C LYS A 235 -6.34 -26.08 0.41
N ILE A 236 -7.52 -26.54 0.87
CA ILE A 236 -8.57 -25.63 1.32
C ILE A 236 -8.15 -24.78 2.55
N SER A 237 -7.26 -25.32 3.40
CA SER A 237 -6.69 -24.57 4.52
C SER A 237 -5.97 -23.30 4.06
N ASP A 238 -5.23 -23.37 2.95
CA ASP A 238 -4.52 -22.21 2.42
C ASP A 238 -5.50 -21.13 1.94
N LEU A 239 -6.62 -21.53 1.32
CA LEU A 239 -7.69 -20.62 0.93
C LEU A 239 -8.38 -19.98 2.15
N ILE A 240 -8.66 -20.75 3.18
CA ILE A 240 -9.27 -20.23 4.42
C ILE A 240 -8.34 -19.21 5.09
N ILE A 241 -7.06 -19.52 5.22
CA ILE A 241 -6.06 -18.60 5.80
C ILE A 241 -5.98 -17.31 4.96
N SER A 242 -5.94 -17.42 3.63
CA SER A 242 -5.92 -16.27 2.72
C SER A 242 -7.17 -15.39 2.97
N ILE A 243 -8.37 -15.95 2.96
CA ILE A 243 -9.61 -15.21 3.15
C ILE A 243 -9.66 -14.50 4.50
N LEU A 244 -9.32 -15.19 5.58
CA LEU A 244 -9.30 -14.58 6.91
C LEU A 244 -8.29 -13.43 6.98
N ALA A 245 -7.12 -13.59 6.39
CA ALA A 245 -6.09 -12.56 6.35
C ALA A 245 -6.51 -11.34 5.52
N ILE A 246 -7.13 -11.53 4.34
CA ILE A 246 -7.52 -10.39 3.49
C ILE A 246 -8.76 -9.68 4.04
N VAL A 247 -9.70 -10.39 4.64
CA VAL A 247 -10.85 -9.78 5.32
C VAL A 247 -10.37 -8.94 6.51
N PHE A 248 -9.46 -9.46 7.32
CA PHE A 248 -8.87 -8.69 8.42
C PHE A 248 -8.10 -7.47 7.90
N SER A 249 -7.25 -7.63 6.89
CA SER A 249 -6.50 -6.54 6.26
C SER A 249 -7.41 -5.41 5.78
N SER A 250 -8.45 -5.75 5.03
CA SER A 250 -9.37 -4.78 4.43
C SER A 250 -10.34 -4.17 5.45
N ALA A 251 -10.60 -4.85 6.57
CA ALA A 251 -11.34 -4.30 7.70
C ALA A 251 -10.53 -3.25 8.48
N ILE A 252 -9.20 -3.40 8.53
CA ILE A 252 -8.29 -2.40 9.12
C ILE A 252 -8.08 -1.21 8.18
N LYS A 253 -7.86 -1.47 6.88
CA LYS A 253 -7.66 -0.43 5.84
C LYS A 253 -8.38 -0.81 4.56
N ASN A 254 -9.33 0.03 4.15
CA ASN A 254 -10.16 -0.20 2.97
C ASN A 254 -9.37 -0.38 1.66
N ASN A 255 -8.15 0.13 1.57
CA ASN A 255 -7.31 0.00 0.37
C ASN A 255 -7.01 -1.47 0.04
N SER A 256 -6.97 -2.35 1.02
CA SER A 256 -6.78 -3.79 0.80
C SER A 256 -8.00 -4.51 0.19
N LEU A 257 -9.16 -3.84 0.08
CA LEU A 257 -10.29 -4.34 -0.71
C LEU A 257 -9.93 -4.60 -2.16
N ILE A 258 -8.98 -3.86 -2.72
CA ILE A 258 -8.50 -4.06 -4.08
C ILE A 258 -7.86 -5.44 -4.23
N ILE A 259 -7.10 -5.86 -3.22
CA ILE A 259 -6.45 -7.18 -3.19
C ILE A 259 -7.49 -8.27 -3.03
N LEU A 260 -8.47 -8.08 -2.12
CA LEU A 260 -9.60 -9.01 -1.97
C LEU A 260 -10.35 -9.19 -3.29
N VAL A 261 -10.66 -8.11 -4.00
CA VAL A 261 -11.33 -8.17 -5.31
C VAL A 261 -10.48 -8.92 -6.34
N ALA A 262 -9.15 -8.69 -6.36
CA ALA A 262 -8.25 -9.43 -7.25
C ALA A 262 -8.27 -10.93 -6.94
N GLU A 263 -8.17 -11.34 -5.67
CA GLU A 263 -8.25 -12.75 -5.26
C GLU A 263 -9.61 -13.38 -5.65
N MET A 264 -10.71 -12.65 -5.48
CA MET A 264 -12.05 -13.14 -5.87
C MET A 264 -12.20 -13.29 -7.38
N ILE A 265 -11.63 -12.38 -8.19
CA ILE A 265 -11.60 -12.50 -9.65
C ILE A 265 -10.84 -13.78 -10.07
N TYR A 266 -9.67 -14.02 -9.48
CA TYR A 266 -8.89 -15.23 -9.75
C TYR A 266 -9.63 -16.51 -9.33
N LEU A 267 -10.31 -16.47 -8.19
CA LEU A 267 -11.12 -17.59 -7.73
C LEU A 267 -12.30 -17.85 -8.68
N LEU A 268 -12.97 -16.80 -9.19
CA LEU A 268 -14.03 -16.92 -10.19
C LEU A 268 -13.53 -17.54 -11.49
N ILE A 269 -12.39 -17.09 -12.02
CA ILE A 269 -11.76 -17.68 -13.21
C ILE A 269 -11.48 -19.16 -12.95
N HIS A 270 -10.95 -19.50 -11.77
CA HIS A 270 -10.69 -20.88 -11.39
C HIS A 270 -11.97 -21.73 -11.32
N ILE A 271 -13.06 -21.21 -10.76
CA ILE A 271 -14.36 -21.88 -10.66
C ILE A 271 -14.91 -22.22 -12.06
N ILE A 272 -14.86 -21.24 -12.96
CA ILE A 272 -15.39 -21.39 -14.32
C ILE A 272 -14.57 -22.43 -15.10
N ASN A 273 -13.25 -22.33 -15.06
CA ASN A 273 -12.36 -23.20 -15.82
C ASN A 273 -12.40 -24.65 -15.33
N ASN A 274 -12.48 -24.85 -14.03
CA ASN A 274 -12.43 -26.21 -13.43
C ASN A 274 -13.82 -26.77 -13.08
N LYS A 275 -14.88 -26.05 -13.41
CA LYS A 275 -16.29 -26.44 -13.13
C LYS A 275 -16.52 -26.83 -11.66
N LYS A 276 -16.00 -26.02 -10.72
CA LYS A 276 -16.11 -26.22 -9.27
C LYS A 276 -17.07 -25.21 -8.63
N PRO A 277 -18.40 -25.25 -8.91
CA PRO A 277 -19.35 -24.26 -8.44
C PRO A 277 -19.47 -24.20 -6.91
N VAL A 278 -19.11 -25.26 -6.21
CA VAL A 278 -19.08 -25.27 -4.73
C VAL A 278 -18.20 -24.15 -4.13
N LEU A 279 -17.17 -23.71 -4.86
CA LEU A 279 -16.33 -22.59 -4.42
C LEU A 279 -17.04 -21.23 -4.50
N LEU A 280 -18.20 -21.12 -5.13
CA LEU A 280 -19.04 -19.91 -5.06
C LEU A 280 -19.49 -19.64 -3.61
N VAL A 281 -19.69 -20.69 -2.82
CA VAL A 281 -19.99 -20.57 -1.39
C VAL A 281 -18.87 -19.82 -0.67
N VAL A 282 -17.62 -20.07 -1.04
CA VAL A 282 -16.45 -19.37 -0.47
C VAL A 282 -16.50 -17.87 -0.77
N ILE A 283 -16.84 -17.49 -1.99
CA ILE A 283 -16.99 -16.08 -2.39
C ILE A 283 -18.11 -15.41 -1.57
N ILE A 284 -19.27 -16.08 -1.46
CA ILE A 284 -20.41 -15.57 -0.68
C ILE A 284 -20.01 -15.39 0.80
N LEU A 285 -19.35 -16.39 1.38
CA LEU A 285 -18.84 -16.31 2.77
C LEU A 285 -17.82 -15.20 2.94
N THR A 286 -16.94 -14.99 1.98
CA THR A 286 -15.96 -13.90 2.01
C THR A 286 -16.65 -12.54 2.03
N ILE A 287 -17.66 -12.33 1.17
CA ILE A 287 -18.46 -11.11 1.15
C ILE A 287 -19.20 -10.91 2.49
N ALA A 288 -19.78 -11.97 3.04
CA ALA A 288 -20.46 -11.91 4.34
C ALA A 288 -19.50 -11.58 5.48
N LEU A 289 -18.32 -12.19 5.53
CA LEU A 289 -17.28 -11.89 6.52
C LEU A 289 -16.78 -10.45 6.38
N GLN A 290 -16.57 -9.98 5.15
CA GLN A 290 -16.18 -8.60 4.88
C GLN A 290 -17.26 -7.61 5.36
N TYR A 291 -18.51 -7.88 5.11
CA TYR A 291 -19.63 -7.08 5.63
C TYR A 291 -19.65 -7.06 7.16
N LEU A 292 -19.51 -8.21 7.80
CA LEU A 292 -19.50 -8.31 9.26
C LEU A 292 -18.32 -7.60 9.90
N SER A 293 -17.12 -7.70 9.32
CA SER A 293 -15.91 -7.07 9.85
C SER A 293 -15.86 -5.55 9.66
N THR A 294 -16.70 -4.97 8.82
CA THR A 294 -16.79 -3.53 8.56
C THR A 294 -18.13 -2.97 9.01
N THR A 295 -19.18 -3.12 8.19
CA THR A 295 -20.54 -2.61 8.49
C THR A 295 -21.11 -3.23 9.75
N GLY A 296 -20.85 -4.53 9.98
CA GLY A 296 -21.28 -5.22 11.22
C GLY A 296 -20.66 -4.60 12.47
N VAL A 297 -19.37 -4.23 12.43
CA VAL A 297 -18.69 -3.54 13.53
C VAL A 297 -19.27 -2.13 13.74
N VAL A 298 -19.52 -1.38 12.68
CA VAL A 298 -20.19 -0.06 12.77
C VAL A 298 -21.55 -0.20 13.43
N ASN A 299 -22.38 -1.15 12.98
CA ASN A 299 -23.70 -1.39 13.55
C ASN A 299 -23.67 -1.87 15.01
N PHE A 300 -22.66 -2.69 15.36
CA PHE A 300 -22.44 -3.10 16.76
C PHE A 300 -22.19 -1.88 17.66
N TRP A 301 -21.29 -0.99 17.25
CA TRP A 301 -20.99 0.20 18.02
C TRP A 301 -22.13 1.21 18.03
N ALA A 302 -22.88 1.35 16.93
CA ALA A 302 -24.09 2.17 16.89
C ALA A 302 -25.10 1.76 17.98
N LYS A 303 -25.39 0.46 18.06
CA LYS A 303 -26.29 -0.09 19.09
C LYS A 303 -25.74 0.01 20.51
N ARG A 304 -24.42 -0.12 20.66
CA ARG A 304 -23.76 -0.12 21.97
C ARG A 304 -23.65 1.27 22.58
N SER A 305 -23.41 2.28 21.74
CA SER A 305 -23.20 3.68 22.15
C SER A 305 -24.45 4.54 22.04
N ASP A 306 -25.51 4.01 21.42
CA ASP A 306 -26.75 4.74 21.08
C ASP A 306 -26.49 5.96 20.15
N TYR A 307 -25.44 5.88 19.32
CA TYR A 307 -25.11 6.91 18.34
C TYR A 307 -25.41 6.44 16.92
N ASP A 308 -25.89 7.38 16.09
CA ASP A 308 -26.16 7.19 14.69
C ASP A 308 -24.94 7.65 13.83
N TYR A 309 -24.57 6.83 12.85
CA TYR A 309 -23.51 7.12 11.87
C TYR A 309 -24.07 7.49 10.49
N SER A 310 -25.37 7.83 10.40
CA SER A 310 -25.97 8.34 9.15
C SER A 310 -25.38 9.69 8.74
N ASN A 311 -24.93 10.48 9.72
CA ASN A 311 -24.33 11.81 9.56
C ASN A 311 -22.84 11.77 9.19
N ARG A 312 -22.30 10.61 8.80
CA ARG A 312 -20.90 10.48 8.35
C ARG A 312 -20.63 11.27 7.07
N LEU A 313 -19.36 11.58 6.85
CA LEU A 313 -18.91 12.19 5.59
C LEU A 313 -19.29 11.29 4.38
N PRO A 314 -19.98 11.82 3.36
CA PRO A 314 -20.39 11.03 2.19
C PRO A 314 -19.20 10.52 1.38
N LYS A 315 -19.25 9.25 0.95
CA LYS A 315 -18.16 8.63 0.17
C LYS A 315 -17.81 9.36 -1.14
N ILE A 316 -18.72 10.14 -1.70
CA ILE A 316 -18.48 10.95 -2.90
C ILE A 316 -17.39 12.02 -2.67
N CYS A 317 -17.15 12.43 -1.42
CA CYS A 317 -16.07 13.37 -1.08
C CYS A 317 -14.69 12.82 -1.44
N TRP A 318 -14.47 11.51 -1.30
CA TRP A 318 -13.20 10.88 -1.71
C TRP A 318 -12.99 10.87 -3.24
N ILE A 319 -14.09 10.85 -4.02
CA ILE A 319 -14.02 11.05 -5.48
C ILE A 319 -13.69 12.51 -5.78
N ALA A 320 -14.30 13.44 -5.05
CA ALA A 320 -14.00 14.87 -5.18
C ALA A 320 -12.53 15.17 -4.82
N TYR A 321 -12.02 14.61 -3.70
CA TYR A 321 -10.58 14.65 -3.37
C TYR A 321 -9.73 14.07 -4.51
N GLY A 322 -10.15 12.91 -5.04
CA GLY A 322 -9.47 12.26 -6.16
C GLY A 322 -9.40 13.08 -7.44
N LEU A 323 -10.27 14.09 -7.60
CA LEU A 323 -10.32 15.04 -8.71
C LEU A 323 -9.78 16.44 -8.34
N ASN A 324 -9.21 16.61 -7.14
CA ASN A 324 -8.51 17.83 -6.77
C ASN A 324 -7.34 18.07 -7.72
N TYR A 325 -7.41 19.13 -8.53
CA TYR A 325 -6.37 19.46 -9.51
C TYR A 325 -5.45 20.62 -9.09
N ASP A 326 -5.40 20.92 -7.79
CA ASP A 326 -4.32 21.77 -7.25
C ASP A 326 -2.98 21.08 -7.53
N GLU A 327 -2.09 21.77 -8.26
CA GLU A 327 -0.78 21.23 -8.66
C GLU A 327 0.10 20.83 -7.47
N ARG A 328 -0.17 21.39 -6.28
CA ARG A 328 0.54 21.04 -5.05
C ARG A 328 0.05 19.75 -4.42
N HIS A 329 -1.23 19.40 -4.66
CA HIS A 329 -1.92 18.24 -4.07
C HIS A 329 -2.81 17.50 -5.09
N PRO A 330 -2.29 17.10 -6.26
CA PRO A 330 -3.13 16.55 -7.32
C PRO A 330 -3.76 15.21 -6.89
N GLY A 331 -5.09 15.21 -6.78
CA GLY A 331 -5.86 14.06 -6.30
C GLY A 331 -5.73 13.79 -4.80
N GLY A 332 -5.21 14.75 -4.03
CA GLY A 332 -5.03 14.64 -2.59
C GLY A 332 -6.20 15.22 -1.79
N TYR A 333 -6.13 14.99 -0.49
CA TYR A 333 -7.08 15.48 0.49
C TYR A 333 -7.24 16.99 0.47
N MET A 334 -8.47 17.46 0.69
CA MET A 334 -8.85 18.84 0.93
C MET A 334 -9.75 18.90 2.16
N ASN A 335 -9.51 19.83 3.07
CA ASN A 335 -10.36 20.00 4.25
C ASN A 335 -11.72 20.66 3.94
N GLU A 336 -11.93 21.16 2.72
CA GLU A 336 -13.14 21.92 2.31
C GLU A 336 -14.43 21.15 2.64
N PHE A 337 -14.51 19.85 2.31
CA PHE A 337 -15.74 19.08 2.53
C PHE A 337 -16.01 18.77 3.99
N GLU A 338 -14.97 18.62 4.80
CA GLU A 338 -15.13 18.44 6.25
C GLU A 338 -15.59 19.72 6.92
N VAL A 339 -14.95 20.84 6.58
CA VAL A 339 -15.36 22.17 7.07
C VAL A 339 -16.80 22.46 6.66
N TYR A 340 -17.15 22.25 5.38
CA TYR A 340 -18.51 22.44 4.90
C TYR A 340 -19.51 21.51 5.61
N HIS A 341 -19.13 20.25 5.85
CA HIS A 341 -19.95 19.28 6.58
C HIS A 341 -20.20 19.74 8.01
N TYR A 342 -19.16 20.25 8.70
CA TYR A 342 -19.26 20.83 10.03
C TYR A 342 -20.18 22.06 10.06
N GLU A 343 -19.96 23.03 9.17
CA GLU A 343 -20.71 24.30 9.10
C GLU A 343 -22.18 24.09 8.79
N ASN A 344 -22.52 23.03 8.03
CA ASN A 344 -23.90 22.69 7.67
C ASN A 344 -24.53 21.63 8.61
N GLY A 345 -24.05 21.57 9.86
CA GLY A 345 -24.66 20.75 10.92
C GLY A 345 -24.52 19.24 10.68
N PHE A 346 -23.45 18.81 10.01
CA PHE A 346 -23.19 17.41 9.65
C PHE A 346 -24.34 16.79 8.82
N ASN A 347 -24.93 17.56 7.93
CA ASN A 347 -25.93 17.07 7.00
C ASN A 347 -25.25 16.44 5.77
N PRO A 348 -25.33 15.10 5.60
CA PRO A 348 -24.65 14.40 4.53
C PRO A 348 -25.20 14.76 3.14
N GLU A 349 -26.49 15.13 3.02
CA GLU A 349 -27.06 15.47 1.70
C GLU A 349 -26.52 16.83 1.21
N TYR A 350 -26.35 17.81 2.08
CA TYR A 350 -25.73 19.09 1.69
C TYR A 350 -24.27 18.90 1.26
N THR A 351 -23.51 18.11 2.02
CA THR A 351 -22.11 17.81 1.68
C THR A 351 -22.00 17.01 0.39
N LYS A 352 -22.92 16.08 0.14
CA LYS A 352 -23.00 15.31 -1.11
C LYS A 352 -23.28 16.21 -2.32
N GLU A 353 -24.21 17.16 -2.20
CA GLU A 353 -24.50 18.12 -3.27
C GLU A 353 -23.30 19.07 -3.51
N ARG A 354 -22.61 19.51 -2.44
CA ARG A 354 -21.37 20.29 -2.58
C ARG A 354 -20.29 19.52 -3.33
N ALA A 355 -20.08 18.26 -2.97
CA ALA A 355 -19.11 17.39 -3.66
C ALA A 355 -19.48 17.14 -5.14
N LYS A 356 -20.76 16.94 -5.46
CA LYS A 356 -21.22 16.83 -6.85
C LYS A 356 -20.97 18.11 -7.64
N THR A 357 -21.27 19.27 -7.05
CA THR A 357 -21.02 20.56 -7.69
C THR A 357 -19.53 20.75 -8.00
N PHE A 358 -18.67 20.40 -7.05
CA PHE A 358 -17.22 20.44 -7.26
C PHE A 358 -16.78 19.50 -8.41
N ILE A 359 -17.23 18.22 -8.40
CA ILE A 359 -16.91 17.24 -9.44
C ILE A 359 -17.38 17.75 -10.82
N ASN A 360 -18.59 18.27 -10.92
CA ASN A 360 -19.13 18.80 -12.17
C ASN A 360 -18.29 19.99 -12.68
N GLY A 361 -17.90 20.92 -11.78
CA GLY A 361 -17.04 22.04 -12.15
C GLY A 361 -15.66 21.58 -12.69
N VAL A 362 -15.06 20.55 -12.09
CA VAL A 362 -13.81 19.96 -12.60
C VAL A 362 -14.02 19.34 -13.98
N LEU A 363 -15.09 18.57 -14.17
CA LEU A 363 -15.40 17.92 -15.45
C LEU A 363 -15.70 18.95 -16.55
N GLU A 364 -16.39 20.05 -16.25
CA GLU A 364 -16.61 21.15 -17.18
C GLU A 364 -15.28 21.83 -17.56
N ASN A 365 -14.41 22.11 -16.59
CA ASN A 365 -13.09 22.67 -16.85
C ASN A 365 -12.23 21.74 -17.74
N PHE A 366 -12.29 20.43 -17.51
CA PHE A 366 -11.64 19.44 -18.37
C PHE A 366 -12.22 19.39 -19.79
N LYS A 367 -13.51 19.64 -19.94
CA LYS A 367 -14.20 19.71 -21.24
C LYS A 367 -13.79 20.95 -22.03
N GLU A 368 -13.70 22.10 -21.34
CA GLU A 368 -13.24 23.36 -21.93
C GLU A 368 -11.75 23.35 -22.25
N LYS A 369 -10.94 22.70 -21.41
CA LYS A 369 -9.49 22.66 -21.49
C LYS A 369 -8.96 21.21 -21.47
N PRO A 370 -9.14 20.43 -22.55
CA PRO A 370 -8.83 18.99 -22.56
C PRO A 370 -7.35 18.67 -22.28
N TYR A 371 -6.44 19.61 -22.50
CA TYR A 371 -5.00 19.46 -22.21
C TYR A 371 -4.72 19.35 -20.70
N LEU A 372 -5.64 19.76 -19.84
CA LEU A 372 -5.52 19.60 -18.38
C LEU A 372 -5.63 18.13 -17.94
N ILE A 373 -6.36 17.31 -18.69
CA ILE A 373 -6.58 15.90 -18.34
C ILE A 373 -5.25 15.12 -18.25
N PRO A 374 -4.43 15.05 -19.32
CA PRO A 374 -3.17 14.32 -19.25
C PRO A 374 -2.19 14.94 -18.23
N ARG A 375 -2.18 16.27 -18.09
CA ARG A 375 -1.35 16.96 -17.10
C ARG A 375 -1.73 16.55 -15.68
N PHE A 376 -3.02 16.63 -15.33
CA PHE A 376 -3.54 16.25 -14.02
C PHE A 376 -3.21 14.79 -13.69
N TYR A 377 -3.54 13.85 -14.58
CA TYR A 377 -3.31 12.44 -14.31
C TYR A 377 -1.81 12.09 -14.26
N ALA A 378 -0.96 12.77 -15.03
CA ALA A 378 0.48 12.62 -14.91
C ALA A 378 0.98 13.09 -13.55
N GLN A 379 0.58 14.27 -13.09
CA GLN A 379 0.96 14.80 -11.78
C GLN A 379 0.46 13.91 -10.63
N LYS A 380 -0.81 13.48 -10.69
CA LYS A 380 -1.41 12.55 -9.73
C LYS A 380 -0.66 11.22 -9.67
N PHE A 381 -0.27 10.68 -10.83
CA PHE A 381 0.54 9.46 -10.90
C PHE A 381 1.93 9.66 -10.29
N LEU A 382 2.59 10.77 -10.60
CA LEU A 382 3.92 11.09 -10.07
C LEU A 382 3.91 11.19 -8.54
N VAL A 383 2.96 11.93 -7.96
CA VAL A 383 2.81 12.03 -6.50
C VAL A 383 2.60 10.66 -5.85
N SER A 384 1.87 9.77 -6.54
CA SER A 384 1.51 8.46 -6.02
C SER A 384 2.63 7.44 -6.11
N PHE A 385 3.31 7.37 -7.28
CA PHE A 385 4.18 6.25 -7.65
C PHE A 385 5.64 6.65 -7.96
N ALA A 386 5.95 7.96 -8.01
CA ALA A 386 7.31 8.46 -8.20
C ALA A 386 7.77 9.34 -7.03
N ASN A 387 7.21 9.10 -5.85
CA ASN A 387 7.66 9.65 -4.59
C ASN A 387 8.48 8.57 -3.86
N PRO A 388 9.81 8.65 -3.82
CA PRO A 388 10.68 7.59 -3.30
C PRO A 388 10.54 7.39 -1.80
N GLU A 389 10.15 8.44 -1.07
CA GLU A 389 9.91 8.37 0.36
C GLU A 389 8.57 7.69 0.71
N TYR A 390 7.59 7.72 -0.18
CA TYR A 390 6.23 7.20 0.07
C TYR A 390 5.60 7.75 1.37
N GLU A 391 5.87 9.00 1.72
CA GLU A 391 5.41 9.65 2.97
C GLU A 391 5.86 8.92 4.25
N THR A 392 6.96 8.17 4.18
CA THR A 392 7.48 7.35 5.28
C THR A 392 7.73 8.17 6.55
N PHE A 393 8.22 9.40 6.39
CA PHE A 393 8.56 10.28 7.49
C PHE A 393 7.51 11.36 7.78
N ALA A 394 6.39 11.39 7.09
CA ALA A 394 5.39 12.45 7.21
C ALA A 394 4.95 12.67 8.67
N GLN A 395 4.72 11.59 9.43
CA GLN A 395 4.27 11.66 10.82
C GLN A 395 5.37 12.04 11.82
N TYR A 396 6.64 11.87 11.42
CA TYR A 396 7.76 12.20 12.29
C TYR A 396 8.15 13.68 12.26
N ARG A 397 7.83 14.38 11.15
CA ARG A 397 8.25 15.78 10.93
C ARG A 397 7.65 16.77 11.92
N SER A 398 6.58 16.40 12.61
CA SER A 398 5.93 17.19 13.65
C SER A 398 6.30 16.77 15.08
N LEU A 399 7.22 15.80 15.24
CA LEU A 399 7.69 15.34 16.55
C LEU A 399 9.03 15.98 16.89
N GLU A 400 9.29 16.20 18.19
CA GLU A 400 10.61 16.55 18.71
C GLU A 400 11.49 15.30 18.77
N LEU A 401 12.40 15.17 17.83
CA LEU A 401 13.30 14.01 17.70
C LEU A 401 14.70 14.36 18.23
N ASN A 402 15.49 13.34 18.62
CA ASN A 402 16.91 13.54 18.84
C ASN A 402 17.62 13.92 17.53
N ASP A 403 18.83 14.52 17.61
CA ASP A 403 19.58 15.05 16.47
C ASP A 403 19.80 14.03 15.35
N PHE A 404 20.08 12.77 15.70
CA PHE A 404 20.28 11.71 14.72
C PHE A 404 18.96 11.39 13.98
N ASN A 405 17.88 11.15 14.72
CA ASN A 405 16.57 10.83 14.12
C ASN A 405 16.02 12.02 13.33
N GLN A 406 16.22 13.26 13.81
CA GLN A 406 15.86 14.45 13.06
C GLN A 406 16.61 14.52 11.72
N ASN A 407 17.89 14.17 11.69
CA ASN A 407 18.68 14.15 10.47
C ASN A 407 18.23 13.04 9.49
N VAL A 408 17.74 11.90 10.01
CA VAL A 408 17.13 10.84 9.19
C VAL A 408 15.78 11.27 8.60
N VAL A 409 14.99 12.04 9.34
CA VAL A 409 13.62 12.42 8.96
C VAL A 409 13.58 13.63 8.01
N SER A 410 14.48 14.61 8.19
CA SER A 410 14.42 15.89 7.47
C SER A 410 15.79 16.56 7.25
N GLY A 411 16.92 15.89 7.57
CA GLY A 411 18.26 16.42 7.40
C GLY A 411 19.02 15.81 6.22
N LYS A 412 20.34 15.93 6.23
CA LYS A 412 21.23 15.42 5.17
C LYS A 412 21.13 13.90 4.95
N ILE A 413 20.84 13.13 6.02
CA ILE A 413 20.65 11.69 5.89
C ILE A 413 19.35 11.42 5.12
N ASN A 414 18.29 12.20 5.37
CA ASN A 414 17.05 12.12 4.59
C ASN A 414 17.30 12.37 3.09
N ASP A 415 18.07 13.42 2.77
CA ASP A 415 18.40 13.73 1.37
C ASP A 415 19.14 12.56 0.71
N CYS A 416 20.15 11.99 1.40
CA CYS A 416 20.87 10.81 0.91
C CYS A 416 19.96 9.58 0.74
N LEU A 417 19.06 9.32 1.69
CA LEU A 417 18.10 8.21 1.59
C LEU A 417 17.17 8.38 0.39
N ASN A 418 16.68 9.59 0.17
CA ASN A 418 15.81 9.89 -0.97
C ASN A 418 16.54 9.69 -2.31
N GLU A 419 17.80 10.11 -2.45
CA GLU A 419 18.60 9.85 -3.66
C GLU A 419 18.82 8.35 -3.90
N VAL A 420 19.10 7.59 -2.84
CA VAL A 420 19.23 6.12 -2.93
C VAL A 420 17.90 5.48 -3.32
N TRP A 421 16.79 5.89 -2.72
CA TRP A 421 15.47 5.34 -3.03
C TRP A 421 15.01 5.65 -4.45
N ASP A 422 15.34 6.85 -4.98
CA ASP A 422 15.12 7.18 -6.39
C ASP A 422 15.92 6.23 -7.30
N ALA A 423 17.20 6.04 -7.00
CA ALA A 423 18.04 5.12 -7.78
C ALA A 423 17.50 3.68 -7.73
N VAL A 424 17.02 3.23 -6.57
CA VAL A 424 16.39 1.92 -6.40
C VAL A 424 15.09 1.82 -7.20
N SER A 425 14.22 2.85 -7.19
CA SER A 425 13.01 2.89 -7.98
C SER A 425 13.30 2.81 -9.50
N THR A 426 14.36 3.46 -9.96
CA THR A 426 14.87 3.31 -11.33
C THR A 426 15.36 1.89 -11.62
N ILE A 427 16.12 1.27 -10.71
CA ILE A 427 16.59 -0.11 -10.86
C ILE A 427 15.41 -1.10 -10.89
N VAL A 428 14.41 -0.89 -10.03
CA VAL A 428 13.15 -1.65 -10.04
C VAL A 428 12.46 -1.51 -11.40
N SER A 429 12.37 -0.27 -11.94
CA SER A 429 11.79 0.00 -13.25
C SER A 429 12.52 -0.72 -14.38
N ILE A 430 13.85 -0.70 -14.37
CA ILE A 430 14.67 -1.44 -15.35
C ILE A 430 14.42 -2.94 -15.22
N GLY A 431 14.34 -3.46 -14.01
CA GLY A 431 14.00 -4.87 -13.75
C GLY A 431 12.62 -5.24 -14.27
N LEU A 432 11.61 -4.40 -14.04
CA LEU A 432 10.25 -4.60 -14.55
C LEU A 432 10.19 -4.61 -16.08
N LEU A 433 10.87 -3.66 -16.74
CA LEU A 433 10.97 -3.63 -18.21
C LEU A 433 11.66 -4.88 -18.74
N ALA A 434 12.73 -5.31 -18.10
CA ALA A 434 13.42 -6.55 -18.46
C ALA A 434 12.51 -7.78 -18.30
N TYR A 435 11.76 -7.88 -17.19
CA TYR A 435 10.76 -8.93 -17.00
C TYR A 435 9.74 -8.93 -18.15
N VAL A 436 9.16 -7.78 -18.48
CA VAL A 436 8.18 -7.66 -19.56
C VAL A 436 8.79 -8.09 -20.90
N VAL A 437 9.98 -7.62 -21.24
CA VAL A 437 10.63 -7.91 -22.55
C VAL A 437 10.98 -9.40 -22.67
N PHE A 438 11.63 -9.97 -21.66
CA PHE A 438 12.16 -11.35 -21.77
C PHE A 438 11.13 -12.42 -21.42
N ARG A 439 10.13 -12.11 -20.60
CA ARG A 439 9.13 -13.06 -20.15
C ARG A 439 7.81 -13.00 -20.92
N PHE A 440 7.59 -11.97 -21.75
CA PHE A 440 6.33 -11.65 -22.43
C PHE A 440 5.55 -12.86 -22.96
N LYS A 441 6.22 -13.78 -23.65
CA LYS A 441 5.58 -14.95 -24.28
C LYS A 441 5.17 -16.03 -23.27
N TYR A 442 5.81 -16.05 -22.11
CA TYR A 442 5.73 -17.14 -21.13
C TYR A 442 4.98 -16.78 -19.85
N ILE A 443 4.45 -15.56 -19.76
CA ILE A 443 3.70 -15.10 -18.59
C ILE A 443 2.42 -15.91 -18.44
N THR A 444 2.24 -16.52 -17.28
CA THR A 444 1.04 -17.29 -16.91
C THR A 444 0.07 -16.46 -16.08
N LEU A 445 -1.21 -16.91 -15.97
CA LEU A 445 -2.20 -16.25 -15.13
C LEU A 445 -1.73 -16.19 -13.66
N ASN A 446 -1.19 -17.29 -13.13
CA ASN A 446 -0.75 -17.32 -11.73
C ASN A 446 0.41 -16.36 -11.46
N GLU A 447 1.28 -16.12 -12.43
CA GLU A 447 2.34 -15.11 -12.31
C GLU A 447 1.76 -13.68 -12.26
N LEU A 448 0.60 -13.42 -12.86
CA LEU A 448 0.04 -12.08 -13.00
C LEU A 448 -0.74 -11.57 -11.77
N ILE A 449 -0.93 -12.37 -10.73
CA ILE A 449 -1.77 -11.98 -9.58
C ILE A 449 -1.31 -10.65 -8.95
N CYS A 450 0.00 -10.51 -8.68
CA CYS A 450 0.55 -9.26 -8.16
C CYS A 450 0.40 -8.11 -9.16
N GLY A 451 0.55 -8.38 -10.47
CA GLY A 451 0.34 -7.39 -11.54
C GLY A 451 -1.11 -6.90 -11.61
N VAL A 452 -2.09 -7.78 -11.42
CA VAL A 452 -3.52 -7.41 -11.34
C VAL A 452 -3.81 -6.57 -10.12
N ILE A 453 -3.23 -6.91 -8.97
CA ILE A 453 -3.34 -6.11 -7.73
C ILE A 453 -2.80 -4.70 -7.97
N VAL A 454 -1.61 -4.57 -8.55
CA VAL A 454 -0.97 -3.29 -8.82
C VAL A 454 -1.80 -2.45 -9.80
N PHE A 455 -2.26 -3.06 -10.90
CA PHE A 455 -3.10 -2.37 -11.88
C PHE A 455 -4.45 -1.98 -11.28
N GLY A 456 -5.06 -2.82 -10.45
CA GLY A 456 -6.28 -2.51 -9.71
C GLY A 456 -6.09 -1.31 -8.77
N GLY A 457 -4.96 -1.24 -8.06
CA GLY A 457 -4.58 -0.10 -7.23
C GLY A 457 -4.42 1.19 -8.05
N PHE A 458 -3.70 1.11 -9.16
CA PHE A 458 -3.56 2.23 -10.09
C PHE A 458 -4.92 2.73 -10.60
N LEU A 459 -5.78 1.82 -11.05
CA LEU A 459 -7.11 2.18 -11.56
C LEU A 459 -7.97 2.81 -10.48
N PHE A 460 -8.00 2.23 -9.27
CA PHE A 460 -8.77 2.76 -8.14
C PHE A 460 -8.32 4.19 -7.78
N HIS A 461 -7.02 4.39 -7.59
CA HIS A 461 -6.48 5.69 -7.23
C HIS A 461 -6.50 6.72 -8.38
N SER A 462 -6.79 6.31 -9.61
CA SER A 462 -7.08 7.27 -10.68
C SER A 462 -8.36 8.08 -10.42
N PHE A 463 -9.34 7.51 -9.73
CA PHE A 463 -10.62 8.17 -9.42
C PHE A 463 -10.79 8.54 -7.96
N TRP A 464 -10.07 7.92 -7.04
CA TRP A 464 -10.15 8.09 -5.60
C TRP A 464 -9.05 9.01 -5.09
N GLU A 465 -9.22 9.54 -3.86
CA GLU A 465 -8.13 10.21 -3.15
C GLU A 465 -6.85 9.37 -3.18
N VAL A 466 -5.71 10.04 -3.35
CA VAL A 466 -4.41 9.38 -3.36
C VAL A 466 -3.42 10.09 -2.42
N LYS A 467 -2.63 9.26 -1.74
CA LYS A 467 -1.41 9.62 -1.02
C LYS A 467 -0.34 8.58 -1.35
N ALA A 468 0.92 8.96 -1.35
CA ALA A 468 2.01 8.04 -1.65
C ALA A 468 2.03 6.84 -0.69
N ILE A 469 1.72 7.04 0.59
CA ILE A 469 1.61 5.96 1.58
C ILE A 469 0.58 4.89 1.18
N TYR A 470 -0.50 5.24 0.48
CA TYR A 470 -1.51 4.27 0.04
C TYR A 470 -1.02 3.39 -1.10
N THR A 471 -0.07 3.88 -1.91
CA THR A 471 0.44 3.16 -3.08
C THR A 471 1.67 2.33 -2.78
N TYR A 472 2.31 2.54 -1.63
CA TYR A 472 3.46 1.75 -1.21
C TYR A 472 3.18 0.23 -1.16
N GLN A 473 1.98 -0.17 -0.73
CA GLN A 473 1.62 -1.60 -0.76
C GLN A 473 1.71 -2.21 -2.17
N TYR A 474 1.37 -1.44 -3.22
CA TYR A 474 1.46 -1.93 -4.60
C TYR A 474 2.91 -1.96 -5.10
N TYR A 475 3.75 -1.03 -4.63
CA TYR A 475 5.18 -1.08 -4.89
C TYR A 475 5.81 -2.39 -4.41
N MET A 476 5.42 -2.88 -3.23
CA MET A 476 5.92 -4.16 -2.72
C MET A 476 5.61 -5.33 -3.66
N TYR A 477 4.43 -5.35 -4.30
CA TYR A 477 4.07 -6.38 -5.27
C TYR A 477 4.83 -6.29 -6.61
N LEU A 478 5.51 -5.18 -6.89
CA LEU A 478 6.40 -5.06 -8.07
C LEU A 478 7.76 -5.71 -7.86
N LEU A 479 8.24 -5.79 -6.62
CA LEU A 479 9.60 -6.27 -6.32
C LEU A 479 9.88 -7.70 -6.81
N PRO A 480 8.97 -8.68 -6.73
CA PRO A 480 9.17 -10.02 -7.30
C PRO A 480 9.47 -10.01 -8.81
N TYR A 481 8.73 -9.20 -9.58
CA TYR A 481 8.93 -9.10 -11.03
C TYR A 481 10.22 -8.39 -11.38
N ALA A 482 10.53 -7.30 -10.65
CA ALA A 482 11.79 -6.58 -10.81
C ALA A 482 12.99 -7.49 -10.52
N ALA A 483 12.92 -8.27 -9.45
CA ALA A 483 13.95 -9.25 -9.09
C ALA A 483 14.16 -10.29 -10.18
N TYR A 484 13.07 -10.83 -10.74
CA TYR A 484 13.16 -11.78 -11.84
C TYR A 484 13.73 -11.15 -13.11
N GLY A 485 13.34 -9.93 -13.45
CA GLY A 485 13.90 -9.18 -14.58
C GLY A 485 15.40 -8.90 -14.43
N ILE A 486 15.86 -8.52 -13.23
CA ILE A 486 17.29 -8.36 -12.92
C ILE A 486 18.03 -9.70 -13.07
N TYR A 487 17.44 -10.80 -12.60
CA TYR A 487 18.00 -12.14 -12.82
C TYR A 487 18.16 -12.46 -14.31
N LEU A 488 17.16 -12.15 -15.14
CA LEU A 488 17.23 -12.36 -16.58
C LEU A 488 18.32 -11.52 -17.23
N LEU A 489 18.46 -10.23 -16.87
CA LEU A 489 19.55 -9.36 -17.33
C LEU A 489 20.94 -9.90 -16.96
N ALA A 490 21.10 -10.37 -15.71
CA ALA A 490 22.37 -10.89 -15.23
C ALA A 490 22.80 -12.19 -15.93
N ASN A 491 21.84 -13.00 -16.37
CA ASN A 491 22.07 -14.34 -16.89
C ASN A 491 21.83 -14.47 -18.41
N GLN A 492 21.66 -13.35 -19.11
CA GLN A 492 21.66 -13.40 -20.58
C GLN A 492 22.98 -14.01 -21.07
N LYS A 493 22.90 -15.17 -21.72
CA LYS A 493 23.99 -15.65 -22.56
C LYS A 493 24.14 -14.60 -23.66
N ARG A 494 25.33 -13.99 -23.78
CA ARG A 494 25.69 -13.24 -24.99
C ARG A 494 25.43 -14.20 -26.15
N GLY A 495 24.40 -13.93 -26.93
CA GLY A 495 24.18 -14.67 -28.17
C GLY A 495 25.44 -14.47 -29.03
N ASN A 496 26.12 -15.56 -29.31
CA ASN A 496 27.08 -15.63 -30.38
C ASN A 496 26.32 -15.54 -31.70
#